data_53931e5a222765e74607f0c2d4bed276
#
_entry.id   53931e5a222765e74607f0c2d4bed276
#
_cell.length_a   1.000
_cell.length_b   1.000
_cell.length_c   1.000
_cell.angle_alpha   90.00
_cell.angle_beta   90.00
_cell.angle_gamma   90.00
#
_symmetry.space_group_name_H-M   'P 1'
#
loop_
_entity.id
_entity.type
_entity.pdbx_description
1 polymer ?
#
loop_
_entity_poly.entity_id
_entity_poly.type
_entity_poly.pdbx_seq_one_letter_code
_entity_poly.pdbx_strand_id
1 'polypeptide(L)'
;NTLYILALKEFNLEGFLNLVLWKPLKTIGKLLDFLDIKRVYYFFIPLFVLGFLAYKFKVDLPQQLISVLPEVFAFIGLVFVFKSFSERKSPFLAWILIVLNHFWIALAIVFNDKVSVSEIAFYLAGIILAGGIGYIALLQLKKIEMRILISQYLGHVYEHPKFAFFFLLATLGITGFPITSTFIGEDLIFSHIGSNQVILAFFVASSFVVSGIAGIRIYARLFLGPHVKTYHELPYKSS
;
A
#
# COMPACT_ATOMS: atom_id res chain seq x y z
N ASN A 1 -20.94 -34.19 -20.04
CA ASN A 1 -21.65 -33.67 -18.87
C ASN A 1 -21.24 -32.20 -18.67
N THR A 2 -22.10 -31.25 -19.09
CA THR A 2 -21.81 -29.81 -19.13
C THR A 2 -21.44 -29.25 -17.75
N LEU A 3 -22.13 -29.76 -16.70
CA LEU A 3 -21.84 -29.38 -15.31
C LEU A 3 -20.43 -29.79 -14.87
N TYR A 4 -19.98 -30.98 -15.30
CA TYR A 4 -18.63 -31.43 -15.00
C TYR A 4 -17.55 -30.54 -15.64
N ILE A 5 -17.76 -30.13 -16.90
CA ILE A 5 -16.84 -29.22 -17.61
C ILE A 5 -16.84 -27.82 -16.97
N LEU A 6 -18.00 -27.33 -16.55
CA LEU A 6 -18.11 -26.06 -15.83
C LEU A 6 -17.41 -26.12 -14.47
N ALA A 7 -17.59 -27.21 -13.71
CA ALA A 7 -16.90 -27.40 -12.44
C ALA A 7 -15.37 -27.53 -12.63
N LEU A 8 -14.93 -28.27 -13.65
CA LEU A 8 -13.50 -28.43 -13.98
C LEU A 8 -12.85 -27.09 -14.38
N LYS A 9 -13.60 -26.17 -14.99
CA LYS A 9 -13.19 -24.81 -15.32
C LYS A 9 -13.47 -23.79 -14.21
N GLU A 10 -13.74 -24.27 -12.99
CA GLU A 10 -14.05 -23.39 -11.83
C GLU A 10 -15.15 -22.36 -12.17
N PHE A 11 -16.18 -22.79 -12.92
CA PHE A 11 -17.28 -21.93 -13.42
C PHE A 11 -16.78 -20.70 -14.19
N ASN A 12 -15.58 -20.78 -14.79
CA ASN A 12 -14.90 -19.68 -15.47
C ASN A 12 -14.70 -18.43 -14.56
N LEU A 13 -14.56 -18.64 -13.26
CA LEU A 13 -14.40 -17.60 -12.26
C LEU A 13 -13.17 -16.73 -12.55
N GLU A 14 -12.08 -17.35 -13.00
CA GLU A 14 -10.85 -16.62 -13.39
C GLU A 14 -11.12 -15.68 -14.57
N GLY A 15 -11.87 -16.11 -15.58
CA GLY A 15 -12.27 -15.27 -16.72
C GLY A 15 -13.14 -14.08 -16.29
N PHE A 16 -14.08 -14.33 -15.38
CA PHE A 16 -14.94 -13.31 -14.81
C PHE A 16 -14.12 -12.29 -13.99
N LEU A 17 -13.25 -12.75 -13.08
CA LEU A 17 -12.37 -11.88 -12.29
C LEU A 17 -11.42 -11.08 -13.17
N ASN A 18 -10.90 -11.68 -14.24
CA ASN A 18 -10.07 -10.96 -15.18
C ASN A 18 -10.81 -9.83 -15.89
N LEU A 19 -12.07 -10.06 -16.27
CA LEU A 19 -12.89 -9.05 -16.94
C LEU A 19 -13.31 -7.92 -15.99
N VAL A 20 -13.78 -8.26 -14.79
CA VAL A 20 -14.39 -7.31 -13.85
C VAL A 20 -13.37 -6.58 -13.00
N LEU A 21 -12.29 -7.24 -12.59
CA LEU A 21 -11.26 -6.69 -11.68
C LEU A 21 -9.98 -6.34 -12.43
N TRP A 22 -9.35 -7.32 -13.09
CA TRP A 22 -7.99 -7.13 -13.58
C TRP A 22 -7.88 -6.20 -14.79
N LYS A 23 -8.82 -6.24 -15.71
CA LYS A 23 -8.80 -5.32 -16.88
C LYS A 23 -9.00 -3.86 -16.47
N PRO A 24 -10.02 -3.48 -15.68
CA PRO A 24 -10.17 -2.11 -15.19
C PRO A 24 -8.96 -1.64 -14.39
N LEU A 25 -8.46 -2.46 -13.46
CA LEU A 25 -7.28 -2.12 -12.66
C LEU A 25 -6.02 -1.90 -13.50
N LYS A 26 -5.83 -2.68 -14.57
CA LYS A 26 -4.72 -2.46 -15.52
C LYS A 26 -4.87 -1.15 -16.28
N THR A 27 -6.09 -0.78 -16.66
CA THR A 27 -6.37 0.48 -17.36
C THR A 27 -6.12 1.68 -16.46
N ILE A 28 -6.64 1.64 -15.23
CA ILE A 28 -6.35 2.65 -14.19
C ILE A 28 -4.84 2.73 -13.95
N GLY A 29 -4.15 1.60 -13.83
CA GLY A 29 -2.72 1.56 -13.64
C GLY A 29 -1.92 2.27 -14.73
N LYS A 30 -2.33 2.15 -16.01
CA LYS A 30 -1.71 2.89 -17.12
C LYS A 30 -1.96 4.39 -17.03
N LEU A 31 -3.15 4.81 -16.62
CA LEU A 31 -3.46 6.22 -16.39
C LEU A 31 -2.58 6.82 -15.27
N LEU A 32 -2.18 5.99 -14.31
CA LEU A 32 -1.34 6.39 -13.18
C LEU A 32 0.18 6.30 -13.46
N ASP A 33 0.61 5.99 -14.68
CA ASP A 33 2.03 5.94 -15.03
C ASP A 33 2.73 7.30 -14.93
N PHE A 34 1.97 8.40 -14.90
CA PHE A 34 2.50 9.72 -14.59
C PHE A 34 3.00 9.85 -13.15
N LEU A 35 2.52 9.03 -12.19
CA LEU A 35 2.97 9.03 -10.81
C LEU A 35 4.33 8.31 -10.70
N ASP A 36 5.38 9.06 -10.91
CA ASP A 36 6.75 8.62 -10.66
C ASP A 36 7.27 9.14 -9.30
N ILE A 37 8.41 8.63 -8.87
CA ILE A 37 9.00 8.99 -7.58
C ILE A 37 9.31 10.50 -7.45
N LYS A 38 9.65 11.15 -8.56
CA LYS A 38 9.95 12.60 -8.56
C LYS A 38 8.69 13.40 -8.31
N ARG A 39 7.57 13.07 -8.98
CA ARG A 39 6.29 13.78 -8.79
C ARG A 39 5.72 13.55 -7.39
N VAL A 40 5.84 12.33 -6.85
CA VAL A 40 5.47 12.05 -5.46
C VAL A 40 6.28 12.95 -4.52
N TYR A 41 7.60 13.03 -4.70
CA TYR A 41 8.48 13.80 -3.83
C TYR A 41 8.27 15.30 -3.96
N TYR A 42 8.21 15.85 -5.19
CA TYR A 42 8.16 17.30 -5.39
C TYR A 42 6.77 17.91 -5.35
N PHE A 43 5.72 17.12 -5.49
CA PHE A 43 4.35 17.63 -5.50
C PHE A 43 3.52 17.11 -4.33
N PHE A 44 3.43 15.80 -4.14
CA PHE A 44 2.51 15.24 -3.15
C PHE A 44 3.02 15.33 -1.71
N ILE A 45 4.34 15.23 -1.47
CA ILE A 45 4.87 15.42 -0.12
C ILE A 45 4.71 16.88 0.33
N PRO A 46 5.06 17.91 -0.46
CA PRO A 46 4.78 19.29 -0.09
C PRO A 46 3.29 19.59 0.12
N LEU A 47 2.41 19.03 -0.73
CA LEU A 47 0.96 19.17 -0.56
C LEU A 47 0.47 18.55 0.76
N PHE A 48 0.97 17.38 1.12
CA PHE A 48 0.70 16.76 2.41
C PHE A 48 1.17 17.64 3.58
N VAL A 49 2.41 18.17 3.50
CA VAL A 49 2.97 19.06 4.52
C VAL A 49 2.12 20.32 4.66
N LEU A 50 1.69 20.93 3.55
CA LEU A 50 0.78 22.08 3.58
C LEU A 50 -0.54 21.75 4.25
N GLY A 51 -1.16 20.62 3.94
CA GLY A 51 -2.38 20.15 4.61
C GLY A 51 -2.17 19.96 6.11
N PHE A 52 -1.08 19.30 6.49
CA PHE A 52 -0.75 19.10 7.91
C PHE A 52 -0.50 20.43 8.65
N LEU A 53 0.21 21.37 8.03
CA LEU A 53 0.44 22.70 8.60
C LEU A 53 -0.86 23.49 8.73
N ALA A 54 -1.74 23.44 7.73
CA ALA A 54 -3.06 24.08 7.79
C ALA A 54 -3.88 23.56 8.98
N TYR A 55 -3.88 22.26 9.21
CA TYR A 55 -4.50 21.66 10.40
C TYR A 55 -3.82 22.12 11.69
N LYS A 56 -2.48 22.00 11.78
CA LYS A 56 -1.72 22.33 13.00
C LYS A 56 -1.88 23.79 13.43
N PHE A 57 -1.84 24.70 12.48
CA PHE A 57 -1.98 26.14 12.76
C PHE A 57 -3.41 26.63 12.77
N LYS A 58 -4.40 25.71 12.68
CA LYS A 58 -5.84 26.04 12.65
C LYS A 58 -6.16 27.16 11.66
N VAL A 59 -5.59 27.06 10.45
CA VAL A 59 -5.82 28.03 9.40
C VAL A 59 -7.33 28.11 9.14
N ASP A 60 -7.88 29.33 9.14
CA ASP A 60 -9.29 29.56 8.89
C ASP A 60 -9.60 29.34 7.40
N LEU A 61 -10.11 28.13 7.10
CA LEU A 61 -10.46 27.72 5.75
C LEU A 61 -11.97 27.88 5.54
N PRO A 62 -12.41 28.20 4.32
CA PRO A 62 -13.85 28.23 4.01
C PRO A 62 -14.54 26.90 4.35
N GLN A 63 -15.71 26.97 5.00
CA GLN A 63 -16.48 25.80 5.42
C GLN A 63 -16.72 24.79 4.27
N GLN A 64 -16.97 25.30 3.08
CA GLN A 64 -17.15 24.48 1.87
C GLN A 64 -15.90 23.67 1.53
N LEU A 65 -14.71 24.23 1.75
CA LEU A 65 -13.46 23.52 1.51
C LEU A 65 -13.23 22.45 2.58
N ILE A 66 -13.44 22.79 3.85
CA ILE A 66 -13.27 21.83 4.97
C ILE A 66 -14.13 20.58 4.77
N SER A 67 -15.37 20.74 4.26
CA SER A 67 -16.29 19.60 4.07
C SER A 67 -15.85 18.62 2.96
N VAL A 68 -15.03 19.06 2.02
CA VAL A 68 -14.59 18.24 0.86
C VAL A 68 -13.18 17.67 1.07
N LEU A 69 -12.35 18.33 1.90
CA LEU A 69 -10.96 17.93 2.11
C LEU A 69 -10.78 16.45 2.54
N PRO A 70 -11.59 15.89 3.46
CA PRO A 70 -11.47 14.49 3.86
C PRO A 70 -11.58 13.53 2.68
N GLU A 71 -12.57 13.73 1.81
CA GLU A 71 -12.79 12.88 0.64
C GLU A 71 -11.63 13.03 -0.38
N VAL A 72 -11.15 14.26 -0.60
CA VAL A 72 -10.02 14.54 -1.49
C VAL A 72 -8.75 13.85 -1.00
N PHE A 73 -8.43 13.95 0.29
CA PHE A 73 -7.25 13.31 0.85
C PHE A 73 -7.35 11.79 0.83
N ALA A 74 -8.51 11.24 1.17
CA ALA A 74 -8.75 9.79 1.09
C ALA A 74 -8.65 9.29 -0.37
N PHE A 75 -9.16 10.07 -1.34
CA PHE A 75 -9.03 9.76 -2.76
C PHE A 75 -7.57 9.77 -3.22
N ILE A 76 -6.75 10.73 -2.80
CA ILE A 76 -5.30 10.74 -3.09
C ILE A 76 -4.64 9.47 -2.56
N GLY A 77 -4.96 9.06 -1.32
CA GLY A 77 -4.48 7.81 -0.75
C GLY A 77 -4.87 6.60 -1.61
N LEU A 78 -6.13 6.51 -2.02
CA LEU A 78 -6.63 5.46 -2.90
C LEU A 78 -5.89 5.42 -4.25
N VAL A 79 -5.63 6.57 -4.85
CA VAL A 79 -4.85 6.68 -6.10
C VAL A 79 -3.43 6.14 -5.91
N PHE A 80 -2.80 6.40 -4.76
CA PHE A 80 -1.47 5.90 -4.45
C PHE A 80 -1.42 4.37 -4.38
N VAL A 81 -2.39 3.74 -3.73
CA VAL A 81 -2.39 2.27 -3.65
C VAL A 81 -2.74 1.61 -4.98
N PHE A 82 -3.57 2.22 -5.83
CA PHE A 82 -3.78 1.76 -7.19
C PHE A 82 -2.50 1.84 -8.02
N LYS A 83 -1.74 2.94 -7.90
CA LYS A 83 -0.41 3.04 -8.55
C LYS A 83 0.56 2.02 -7.99
N SER A 84 0.61 1.82 -6.68
CA SER A 84 1.43 0.78 -6.06
C SER A 84 1.09 -0.61 -6.60
N PHE A 85 -0.19 -0.95 -6.68
CA PHE A 85 -0.66 -2.22 -7.22
C PHE A 85 -0.30 -2.40 -8.70
N SER A 86 -0.35 -1.36 -9.51
CA SER A 86 -0.02 -1.40 -10.94
C SER A 86 1.48 -1.31 -11.24
N GLU A 87 2.29 -0.82 -10.31
CA GLU A 87 3.74 -0.65 -10.48
C GLU A 87 4.43 -2.00 -10.75
N ARG A 88 5.36 -2.01 -11.70
CA ARG A 88 6.07 -3.23 -12.13
C ARG A 88 7.58 -3.14 -12.08
N LYS A 89 8.11 -1.91 -12.07
CA LYS A 89 9.54 -1.67 -12.21
C LYS A 89 10.23 -1.47 -10.86
N SER A 90 9.61 -0.69 -9.96
CA SER A 90 10.23 -0.27 -8.72
C SER A 90 9.46 -0.77 -7.48
N PRO A 91 9.98 -1.78 -6.77
CA PRO A 91 9.41 -2.20 -5.49
C PRO A 91 9.48 -1.08 -4.44
N PHE A 92 10.48 -0.20 -4.50
CA PHE A 92 10.60 0.94 -3.61
C PHE A 92 9.47 1.94 -3.80
N LEU A 93 9.18 2.32 -5.05
CA LEU A 93 8.06 3.22 -5.33
C LEU A 93 6.74 2.59 -4.87
N ALA A 94 6.51 1.32 -5.20
CA ALA A 94 5.29 0.62 -4.80
C ALA A 94 5.14 0.59 -3.27
N TRP A 95 6.21 0.29 -2.52
CA TRP A 95 6.20 0.26 -1.06
C TRP A 95 5.96 1.63 -0.44
N ILE A 96 6.66 2.66 -0.91
CA ILE A 96 6.49 4.04 -0.44
C ILE A 96 5.05 4.54 -0.67
N LEU A 97 4.43 4.21 -1.80
CA LEU A 97 3.05 4.61 -2.08
C LEU A 97 2.05 3.95 -1.12
N ILE A 98 2.29 2.69 -0.71
CA ILE A 98 1.49 2.04 0.35
C ILE A 98 1.63 2.81 1.67
N VAL A 99 2.86 3.14 2.07
CA VAL A 99 3.10 3.90 3.32
C VAL A 99 2.42 5.27 3.25
N LEU A 100 2.62 6.00 2.16
CA LEU A 100 2.05 7.35 1.99
C LEU A 100 0.52 7.35 1.98
N ASN A 101 -0.13 6.29 1.47
CA ASN A 101 -1.58 6.16 1.55
C ASN A 101 -2.08 6.34 2.99
N HIS A 102 -1.47 5.65 3.95
CA HIS A 102 -1.89 5.74 5.35
C HIS A 102 -1.71 7.13 5.95
N PHE A 103 -0.70 7.88 5.52
CA PHE A 103 -0.54 9.28 5.91
C PHE A 103 -1.64 10.17 5.34
N TRP A 104 -2.04 9.96 4.08
CA TRP A 104 -3.14 10.69 3.46
C TRP A 104 -4.48 10.36 4.11
N ILE A 105 -4.73 9.09 4.46
CA ILE A 105 -5.91 8.68 5.23
C ILE A 105 -5.91 9.34 6.61
N ALA A 106 -4.80 9.35 7.34
CA ALA A 106 -4.69 10.03 8.62
C ALA A 106 -5.03 11.52 8.50
N LEU A 107 -4.53 12.18 7.45
CA LEU A 107 -4.85 13.59 7.18
C LEU A 107 -6.33 13.78 6.86
N ALA A 108 -6.94 12.88 6.08
CA ALA A 108 -8.37 12.90 5.78
C ALA A 108 -9.21 12.87 7.06
N ILE A 109 -8.89 11.96 7.98
CA ILE A 109 -9.64 11.80 9.23
C ILE A 109 -9.46 13.00 10.17
N VAL A 110 -8.25 13.55 10.24
CA VAL A 110 -7.96 14.75 11.04
C VAL A 110 -8.80 15.95 10.59
N PHE A 111 -9.12 16.08 9.30
CA PHE A 111 -10.01 17.12 8.80
C PHE A 111 -11.51 16.75 8.89
N ASN A 112 -11.81 15.47 9.08
CA ASN A 112 -13.18 14.97 9.13
C ASN A 112 -13.83 15.13 10.51
N ASP A 113 -13.08 14.85 11.59
CA ASP A 113 -13.62 14.82 12.95
C ASP A 113 -12.57 15.34 13.95
N LYS A 114 -13.04 15.59 15.19
CA LYS A 114 -12.17 15.96 16.32
C LYS A 114 -11.45 14.72 16.86
N VAL A 115 -10.47 14.25 16.09
CA VAL A 115 -9.63 13.10 16.48
C VAL A 115 -8.58 13.52 17.48
N SER A 116 -8.27 12.67 18.46
CA SER A 116 -7.16 12.93 19.37
C SER A 116 -5.82 12.71 18.65
N VAL A 117 -4.85 13.57 18.96
CA VAL A 117 -3.49 13.44 18.42
C VAL A 117 -2.87 12.09 18.78
N SER A 118 -3.22 11.53 19.94
CA SER A 118 -2.74 10.23 20.40
C SER A 118 -3.23 9.06 19.53
N GLU A 119 -4.48 9.10 19.07
CA GLU A 119 -5.05 8.05 18.20
C GLU A 119 -4.36 8.03 16.83
N ILE A 120 -4.20 9.21 16.23
CA ILE A 120 -3.47 9.34 14.95
C ILE A 120 -2.00 8.95 15.11
N ALA A 121 -1.35 9.38 16.20
CA ALA A 121 0.03 9.00 16.47
C ALA A 121 0.19 7.48 16.67
N PHE A 122 -0.75 6.86 17.38
CA PHE A 122 -0.76 5.40 17.57
C PHE A 122 -0.91 4.66 16.22
N TYR A 123 -1.86 5.08 15.38
CA TYR A 123 -2.04 4.53 14.04
C TYR A 123 -0.78 4.68 13.18
N LEU A 124 -0.25 5.90 13.07
CA LEU A 124 0.93 6.18 12.23
C LEU A 124 2.20 5.54 12.79
N ALA A 125 2.34 5.34 14.11
CA ALA A 125 3.49 4.66 14.69
C ALA A 125 3.63 3.23 14.15
N GLY A 126 2.54 2.49 14.03
CA GLY A 126 2.53 1.16 13.41
C GLY A 126 2.94 1.19 11.94
N ILE A 127 2.41 2.16 11.19
CA ILE A 127 2.73 2.37 9.77
C ILE A 127 4.20 2.74 9.58
N ILE A 128 4.74 3.64 10.40
CA ILE A 128 6.15 4.07 10.32
C ILE A 128 7.08 2.90 10.64
N LEU A 129 6.76 2.13 11.68
CA LEU A 129 7.55 0.97 12.07
C LEU A 129 7.56 -0.10 10.97
N ALA A 130 6.38 -0.54 10.54
CA ALA A 130 6.23 -1.55 9.50
C ALA A 130 6.78 -1.06 8.15
N GLY A 131 6.45 0.16 7.76
CA GLY A 131 6.95 0.80 6.54
C GLY A 131 8.47 0.90 6.51
N GLY A 132 9.08 1.28 7.65
CA GLY A 132 10.52 1.38 7.83
C GLY A 132 11.22 0.02 7.73
N ILE A 133 10.72 -1.00 8.43
CA ILE A 133 11.26 -2.38 8.36
C ILE A 133 11.22 -2.89 6.92
N GLY A 134 10.09 -2.76 6.22
CA GLY A 134 9.96 -3.18 4.83
C GLY A 134 10.90 -2.43 3.89
N TYR A 135 11.04 -1.12 4.08
CA TYR A 135 11.97 -0.32 3.28
C TYR A 135 13.43 -0.73 3.50
N ILE A 136 13.84 -0.98 4.75
CA ILE A 136 15.19 -1.47 5.09
C ILE A 136 15.42 -2.85 4.48
N ALA A 137 14.44 -3.76 4.55
CA ALA A 137 14.55 -5.08 3.93
C ALA A 137 14.76 -4.98 2.40
N LEU A 138 14.03 -4.09 1.72
CA LEU A 138 14.22 -3.80 0.30
C LEU A 138 15.61 -3.21 0.00
N LEU A 139 16.11 -2.30 0.85
CA LEU A 139 17.45 -1.72 0.69
C LEU A 139 18.55 -2.79 0.82
N GLN A 140 18.41 -3.68 1.80
CA GLN A 140 19.41 -4.77 1.99
C GLN A 140 19.34 -5.76 0.83
N LEU A 141 18.13 -6.14 0.39
CA LEU A 141 17.97 -7.01 -0.78
C LEU A 141 18.61 -6.38 -2.02
N LYS A 142 18.41 -5.07 -2.26
CA LYS A 142 18.98 -4.37 -3.41
C LYS A 142 20.52 -4.30 -3.38
N LYS A 143 21.14 -4.31 -2.19
CA LYS A 143 22.61 -4.31 -2.07
C LYS A 143 23.23 -5.63 -2.55
N ILE A 144 22.49 -6.73 -2.41
CA ILE A 144 22.95 -8.07 -2.75
C ILE A 144 22.51 -8.40 -4.18
N GLU A 145 21.27 -8.09 -4.50
CA GLU A 145 20.67 -8.36 -5.81
C GLU A 145 20.76 -7.15 -6.73
N MET A 146 21.41 -7.31 -7.86
CA MET A 146 21.58 -6.22 -8.85
C MET A 146 20.25 -5.72 -9.41
N ARG A 147 19.24 -6.61 -9.54
CA ARG A 147 17.94 -6.30 -10.13
C ARG A 147 16.82 -6.84 -9.26
N ILE A 148 16.07 -5.93 -8.64
CA ILE A 148 14.83 -6.24 -7.93
C ILE A 148 13.67 -5.61 -8.71
N LEU A 149 12.87 -6.43 -9.37
CA LEU A 149 11.71 -6.03 -10.18
C LEU A 149 10.49 -6.79 -9.70
N ILE A 150 9.33 -6.13 -9.73
CA ILE A 150 8.03 -6.73 -9.39
C ILE A 150 7.20 -7.09 -10.63
N SER A 151 7.83 -7.12 -11.80
CA SER A 151 7.21 -7.59 -13.04
C SER A 151 7.18 -9.10 -13.17
N GLN A 152 8.06 -9.82 -12.47
CA GLN A 152 8.21 -11.27 -12.50
C GLN A 152 8.41 -11.83 -11.08
N TYR A 153 8.31 -13.15 -10.93
CA TYR A 153 8.64 -13.84 -9.69
C TYR A 153 10.15 -14.09 -9.64
N LEU A 154 10.79 -13.75 -8.53
CA LEU A 154 12.24 -13.82 -8.37
C LEU A 154 12.72 -14.94 -7.44
N GLY A 155 11.83 -15.43 -6.54
CA GLY A 155 12.14 -16.57 -5.67
C GLY A 155 13.24 -16.31 -4.63
N HIS A 156 13.51 -15.05 -4.25
CA HIS A 156 14.60 -14.69 -3.33
C HIS A 156 14.47 -15.29 -1.91
N VAL A 157 13.32 -15.89 -1.55
CA VAL A 157 13.18 -16.58 -0.28
C VAL A 157 14.19 -17.74 -0.10
N TYR A 158 14.59 -18.37 -1.20
CA TYR A 158 15.52 -19.51 -1.16
C TYR A 158 16.95 -19.09 -0.78
N GLU A 159 17.39 -17.91 -1.18
CA GLU A 159 18.72 -17.39 -0.87
C GLU A 159 18.70 -16.41 0.32
N HIS A 160 17.60 -15.68 0.50
CA HIS A 160 17.49 -14.61 1.48
C HIS A 160 16.27 -14.77 2.41
N PRO A 161 16.13 -15.92 3.13
CA PRO A 161 14.95 -16.18 3.96
C PRO A 161 14.76 -15.17 5.08
N LYS A 162 15.83 -14.60 5.62
CA LYS A 162 15.76 -13.56 6.66
C LYS A 162 15.09 -12.28 6.12
N PHE A 163 15.47 -11.82 4.94
CA PHE A 163 14.84 -10.62 4.34
C PHE A 163 13.40 -10.89 3.94
N ALA A 164 13.11 -12.09 3.43
CA ALA A 164 11.74 -12.50 3.15
C ALA A 164 10.86 -12.46 4.40
N PHE A 165 11.37 -12.98 5.51
CA PHE A 165 10.65 -12.98 6.79
C PHE A 165 10.41 -11.56 7.31
N PHE A 166 11.42 -10.69 7.35
CA PHE A 166 11.24 -9.32 7.82
C PHE A 166 10.32 -8.52 6.90
N PHE A 167 10.40 -8.72 5.58
CA PHE A 167 9.50 -8.06 4.65
C PHE A 167 8.07 -8.58 4.76
N LEU A 168 7.87 -9.88 5.03
CA LEU A 168 6.56 -10.44 5.33
C LEU A 168 5.96 -9.82 6.59
N LEU A 169 6.73 -9.76 7.69
CA LEU A 169 6.27 -9.11 8.93
C LEU A 169 5.91 -7.64 8.70
N ALA A 170 6.72 -6.92 7.93
CA ALA A 170 6.45 -5.54 7.56
C ALA A 170 5.15 -5.42 6.73
N THR A 171 4.94 -6.33 5.79
CA THR A 171 3.72 -6.38 4.98
C THR A 171 2.50 -6.64 5.85
N LEU A 172 2.55 -7.65 6.73
CA LEU A 172 1.48 -7.93 7.69
C LEU A 172 1.25 -6.74 8.63
N GLY A 173 2.33 -6.08 9.07
CA GLY A 173 2.26 -4.91 9.93
C GLY A 173 1.54 -3.73 9.28
N ILE A 174 1.80 -3.46 8.00
CA ILE A 174 1.21 -2.31 7.31
C ILE A 174 -0.23 -2.59 6.83
N THR A 175 -0.60 -3.86 6.68
CA THR A 175 -1.93 -4.29 6.23
C THR A 175 -2.91 -4.57 7.37
N GLY A 176 -2.63 -4.09 8.57
CA GLY A 176 -3.53 -4.24 9.70
C GLY A 176 -3.72 -5.69 10.16
N PHE A 177 -2.65 -6.49 10.25
CA PHE A 177 -2.77 -7.84 10.81
C PHE A 177 -3.12 -7.78 12.32
N PRO A 178 -4.02 -8.64 12.84
CA PRO A 178 -4.62 -8.48 14.19
C PRO A 178 -3.68 -8.29 15.37
N ILE A 179 -2.40 -8.64 15.25
CA ILE A 179 -1.40 -8.48 16.34
C ILE A 179 -0.72 -7.10 16.27
N THR A 180 -0.97 -6.31 15.24
CA THR A 180 -0.28 -5.04 15.01
C THR A 180 -1.05 -3.84 15.53
N SER A 181 -0.35 -2.76 15.89
CA SER A 181 -0.99 -1.49 16.26
C SER A 181 -1.78 -0.88 15.11
N THR A 182 -1.42 -1.19 13.87
CA THR A 182 -2.12 -0.76 12.67
C THR A 182 -3.54 -1.30 12.62
N PHE A 183 -3.77 -2.56 13.04
CA PHE A 183 -5.10 -3.15 13.09
C PHE A 183 -6.06 -2.34 13.99
N ILE A 184 -5.61 -2.03 15.22
CA ILE A 184 -6.40 -1.19 16.14
C ILE A 184 -6.52 0.24 15.57
N GLY A 185 -5.45 0.73 14.94
CA GLY A 185 -5.43 2.04 14.31
C GLY A 185 -6.42 2.18 13.15
N GLU A 186 -6.57 1.16 12.32
CA GLU A 186 -7.57 1.13 11.23
C GLU A 186 -9.00 1.16 11.80
N ASP A 187 -9.25 0.42 12.87
CA ASP A 187 -10.55 0.43 13.56
C ASP A 187 -10.86 1.82 14.13
N LEU A 188 -9.87 2.48 14.74
CA LEU A 188 -9.99 3.87 15.20
C LEU A 188 -10.27 4.83 14.03
N ILE A 189 -9.61 4.68 12.88
CA ILE A 189 -9.88 5.48 11.68
C ILE A 189 -11.34 5.36 11.26
N PHE A 190 -11.89 4.15 11.21
CA PHE A 190 -13.29 3.92 10.84
C PHE A 190 -14.28 4.49 11.85
N SER A 191 -13.95 4.48 13.14
CA SER A 191 -14.81 5.04 14.19
C SER A 191 -15.07 6.55 14.05
N HIS A 192 -14.17 7.26 13.33
CA HIS A 192 -14.30 8.69 13.04
C HIS A 192 -14.99 9.00 11.69
N ILE A 193 -15.55 7.99 11.03
CA ILE A 193 -16.32 8.16 9.79
C ILE A 193 -17.80 8.03 10.10
N GLY A 194 -18.56 9.09 9.90
CA GLY A 194 -20.00 9.10 10.16
C GLY A 194 -20.77 8.18 9.20
N SER A 195 -21.89 7.63 9.68
CA SER A 195 -22.74 6.71 8.89
C SER A 195 -23.30 7.30 7.59
N ASN A 196 -23.33 8.63 7.48
CA ASN A 196 -23.76 9.36 6.27
C ASN A 196 -22.62 9.67 5.30
N GLN A 197 -21.36 9.40 5.68
CA GLN A 197 -20.15 9.70 4.88
C GLN A 197 -19.73 8.50 4.02
N VAL A 198 -20.66 8.01 3.19
CA VAL A 198 -20.47 6.78 2.39
C VAL A 198 -19.30 6.90 1.41
N ILE A 199 -19.06 8.07 0.82
CA ILE A 199 -17.97 8.30 -0.13
C ILE A 199 -16.61 8.20 0.58
N LEU A 200 -16.47 8.87 1.71
CA LEU A 200 -15.24 8.80 2.53
C LEU A 200 -14.97 7.36 2.99
N ALA A 201 -16.00 6.68 3.54
CA ALA A 201 -15.89 5.29 3.95
C ALA A 201 -15.46 4.37 2.80
N PHE A 202 -16.01 4.57 1.61
CA PHE A 202 -15.66 3.79 0.42
C PHE A 202 -14.20 4.01 0.02
N PHE A 203 -13.70 5.25 0.00
CA PHE A 203 -12.31 5.54 -0.35
C PHE A 203 -11.33 4.94 0.67
N VAL A 204 -11.61 5.10 1.97
CA VAL A 204 -10.79 4.57 3.05
C VAL A 204 -10.77 3.03 3.02
N ALA A 205 -11.94 2.38 2.99
CA ALA A 205 -12.03 0.93 2.95
C ALA A 205 -11.35 0.34 1.71
N SER A 206 -11.62 0.92 0.53
CA SER A 206 -10.99 0.49 -0.73
C SER A 206 -9.48 0.65 -0.69
N SER A 207 -8.98 1.73 -0.08
CA SER A 207 -7.53 1.95 0.01
C SER A 207 -6.85 0.92 0.91
N PHE A 208 -7.45 0.52 2.03
CA PHE A 208 -6.90 -0.51 2.91
C PHE A 208 -6.90 -1.88 2.23
N VAL A 209 -7.99 -2.27 1.57
CA VAL A 209 -8.06 -3.54 0.83
C VAL A 209 -7.00 -3.58 -0.27
N VAL A 210 -6.91 -2.53 -1.10
CA VAL A 210 -5.95 -2.49 -2.21
C VAL A 210 -4.51 -2.41 -1.70
N SER A 211 -4.26 -1.71 -0.59
CA SER A 211 -2.97 -1.66 0.11
C SER A 211 -2.50 -3.06 0.52
N GLY A 212 -3.40 -3.86 1.13
CA GLY A 212 -3.13 -5.25 1.50
C GLY A 212 -2.75 -6.11 0.28
N ILE A 213 -3.56 -6.04 -0.78
CA ILE A 213 -3.30 -6.79 -2.02
C ILE A 213 -1.97 -6.34 -2.66
N ALA A 214 -1.68 -5.04 -2.67
CA ALA A 214 -0.44 -4.50 -3.23
C ALA A 214 0.78 -4.96 -2.43
N GLY A 215 0.72 -4.93 -1.09
CA GLY A 215 1.80 -5.40 -0.21
C GLY A 215 2.10 -6.89 -0.41
N ILE A 216 1.08 -7.73 -0.37
CA ILE A 216 1.22 -9.19 -0.63
C ILE A 216 1.75 -9.45 -2.04
N ARG A 217 1.32 -8.67 -3.03
CA ARG A 217 1.84 -8.79 -4.40
C ARG A 217 3.34 -8.45 -4.48
N ILE A 218 3.81 -7.40 -3.80
CA ILE A 218 5.24 -7.07 -3.76
C ILE A 218 6.01 -8.23 -3.13
N TYR A 219 5.55 -8.74 -1.98
CA TYR A 219 6.15 -9.89 -1.32
C TYR A 219 6.23 -11.11 -2.25
N ALA A 220 5.10 -11.49 -2.85
CA ALA A 220 5.02 -12.66 -3.71
C ALA A 220 5.97 -12.53 -4.93
N ARG A 221 6.05 -11.36 -5.55
CA ARG A 221 6.91 -11.13 -6.72
C ARG A 221 8.39 -11.18 -6.38
N LEU A 222 8.79 -10.65 -5.24
CA LEU A 222 10.20 -10.63 -4.83
C LEU A 222 10.65 -11.97 -4.26
N PHE A 223 9.85 -12.58 -3.39
CA PHE A 223 10.32 -13.68 -2.56
C PHE A 223 9.78 -15.06 -2.96
N LEU A 224 8.60 -15.13 -3.61
CA LEU A 224 8.01 -16.40 -4.02
C LEU A 224 8.26 -16.72 -5.49
N GLY A 225 7.93 -17.97 -5.88
CA GLY A 225 8.05 -18.47 -7.24
C GLY A 225 9.36 -19.21 -7.51
N PRO A 226 9.61 -19.62 -8.77
CA PRO A 226 10.82 -20.34 -9.14
C PRO A 226 12.05 -19.45 -8.95
N HIS A 227 13.07 -20.02 -8.32
CA HIS A 227 14.33 -19.31 -8.11
C HIS A 227 15.13 -19.23 -9.41
N VAL A 228 15.40 -18.01 -9.86
CA VAL A 228 16.36 -17.77 -10.95
C VAL A 228 17.71 -17.49 -10.28
N LYS A 229 18.61 -18.49 -10.26
CA LYS A 229 19.95 -18.31 -9.69
C LYS A 229 20.65 -17.15 -10.41
N THR A 230 20.87 -16.06 -9.67
CA THR A 230 21.92 -15.11 -10.00
C THR A 230 23.22 -15.71 -9.44
N TYR A 231 24.22 -15.90 -10.28
CA TYR A 231 25.54 -16.38 -9.86
C TYR A 231 26.17 -15.29 -8.98
N HIS A 232 26.21 -15.54 -7.68
CA HIS A 232 27.00 -14.72 -6.77
C HIS A 232 28.39 -15.31 -6.66
N GLU A 233 29.41 -14.56 -7.04
CA GLU A 233 30.83 -14.95 -6.90
C GLU A 233 31.28 -15.06 -5.43
N LEU A 234 30.44 -14.72 -4.46
CA LEU A 234 30.79 -14.78 -3.06
C LEU A 234 30.28 -16.06 -2.41
N PRO A 235 31.13 -16.81 -1.68
CA PRO A 235 30.71 -18.00 -0.97
C PRO A 235 29.68 -17.63 0.10
N TYR A 236 28.54 -18.33 0.07
CA TYR A 236 27.48 -18.21 1.05
C TYR A 236 28.03 -18.52 2.47
N LYS A 237 28.18 -17.51 3.30
CA LYS A 237 28.35 -17.71 4.73
C LYS A 237 26.99 -17.88 5.38
N SER A 238 26.58 -19.13 5.60
CA SER A 238 25.48 -19.44 6.51
C SER A 238 25.97 -19.16 7.93
N SER A 239 25.53 -18.08 8.51
CA SER A 239 25.66 -17.79 9.95
C SER A 239 24.28 -17.73 10.59
#